data_242ad51e6bbac4892a9b1313dd4135b0
#
_entry.id   242ad51e6bbac4892a9b1313dd4135b0
#
_cell.length_a   1.000
_cell.length_b   1.000
_cell.length_c   1.000
_cell.angle_alpha   90.00
_cell.angle_beta   90.00
_cell.angle_gamma   90.00
#
_symmetry.space_group_name_H-M   'P 1'
#
loop_
_entity.id
_entity.type
_entity.pdbx_description
1 polymer ?
#
loop_
_entity_poly.entity_id
_entity_poly.type
_entity_poly.pdbx_seq_one_letter_code
_entity_poly.pdbx_strand_id
1 'polypeptide(L)'
;MIRTLLILLLTALPASAETMRMAVTTSFDASGLAEVLLPEIAAETGIEVQLLVVGTGQALRLGEAGDVDAVLVHSRTAEEAFVEAGHATHRREIMYNDFVLIGPTGDPAGIAGAPDAAAALTRIAESRAPFVSRGDDSGTHKAELALWDAAGIAPEGAWYRPTGSGMGAALNTTVAMGAYILSDRATWLNFGNREGMAVLFEGDPALFNQYAYLPMNPARHPHVASGAAMAVEDWLTSEKGQALISGFTIAGERLFTANAMPAAK
;
A
#
# COMPACT_ATOMS: atom_id res chain seq x y z
N MET A 1 65.76 -18.12 -26.79
CA MET A 1 64.35 -17.87 -27.22
C MET A 1 63.53 -17.69 -25.95
N ILE A 2 63.28 -16.43 -25.58
CA ILE A 2 62.48 -16.07 -24.38
C ILE A 2 61.04 -15.84 -24.85
N ARG A 3 60.10 -16.70 -24.37
CA ARG A 3 58.65 -16.52 -24.64
C ARG A 3 58.08 -15.57 -23.60
N THR A 4 57.81 -14.34 -23.98
CA THR A 4 57.11 -13.38 -23.12
C THR A 4 55.61 -13.75 -23.05
N LEU A 5 55.15 -14.15 -21.88
CA LEU A 5 53.77 -14.45 -21.58
C LEU A 5 53.05 -13.11 -21.27
N LEU A 6 52.21 -12.64 -22.16
CA LEU A 6 51.38 -11.44 -21.98
C LEU A 6 50.15 -11.85 -21.13
N ILE A 7 50.15 -11.48 -19.84
CA ILE A 7 48.99 -11.65 -18.98
C ILE A 7 48.03 -10.47 -19.22
N LEU A 8 46.90 -10.75 -19.87
CA LEU A 8 45.82 -9.79 -20.03
C LEU A 8 45.04 -9.70 -18.71
N LEU A 9 45.28 -8.63 -17.94
CA LEU A 9 44.44 -8.30 -16.77
C LEU A 9 43.11 -7.76 -17.30
N LEU A 10 42.04 -8.58 -17.25
CA LEU A 10 40.67 -8.09 -17.39
C LEU A 10 40.33 -7.33 -16.10
N THR A 11 40.34 -6.02 -16.13
CA THR A 11 39.78 -5.15 -15.10
C THR A 11 38.26 -5.21 -15.26
N ALA A 12 37.56 -5.97 -14.39
CA ALA A 12 36.13 -5.87 -14.25
C ALA A 12 35.81 -4.46 -13.69
N LEU A 13 35.26 -3.59 -14.52
CA LEU A 13 34.67 -2.33 -14.05
C LEU A 13 33.46 -2.71 -13.14
N PRO A 14 33.33 -2.10 -11.97
CA PRO A 14 32.13 -2.28 -11.19
C PRO A 14 30.94 -1.82 -12.05
N ALA A 15 29.97 -2.71 -12.30
CA ALA A 15 28.70 -2.33 -12.89
C ALA A 15 28.05 -1.36 -11.90
N SER A 16 27.83 -0.11 -12.30
CA SER A 16 27.00 0.80 -11.53
C SER A 16 25.62 0.19 -11.41
N ALA A 17 25.12 0.02 -10.19
CA ALA A 17 23.76 -0.43 -10.00
C ALA A 17 22.81 0.54 -10.73
N GLU A 18 21.91 0.00 -11.54
CA GLU A 18 20.85 0.78 -12.14
C GLU A 18 19.90 1.24 -11.04
N THR A 19 19.51 2.51 -11.02
CA THR A 19 18.60 3.06 -10.01
C THR A 19 17.27 3.39 -10.64
N MET A 20 16.18 3.12 -9.91
CA MET A 20 14.85 3.59 -10.27
C MET A 20 14.15 4.23 -9.07
N ARG A 21 13.23 5.14 -9.35
CA ARG A 21 12.38 5.79 -8.34
C ARG A 21 10.98 5.19 -8.36
N MET A 22 10.48 4.80 -7.19
CA MET A 22 9.12 4.26 -7.05
C MET A 22 8.37 5.05 -5.98
N ALA A 23 7.25 5.66 -6.35
CA ALA A 23 6.37 6.28 -5.36
C ALA A 23 5.47 5.21 -4.74
N VAL A 24 5.43 5.19 -3.41
CA VAL A 24 4.67 4.21 -2.63
C VAL A 24 3.83 4.90 -1.56
N THR A 25 2.82 4.20 -1.06
CA THR A 25 1.97 4.73 0.02
C THR A 25 2.67 4.67 1.38
N THR A 26 2.28 5.59 2.27
CA THR A 26 2.75 5.59 3.67
C THR A 26 2.38 4.30 4.40
N SER A 27 1.27 3.65 4.04
CA SER A 27 0.87 2.36 4.61
C SER A 27 1.75 1.21 4.16
N PHE A 28 2.23 1.22 2.89
CA PHE A 28 3.20 0.24 2.41
C PHE A 28 4.54 0.38 3.16
N ASP A 29 5.07 1.58 3.27
CA ASP A 29 6.30 1.85 4.01
C ASP A 29 6.17 1.45 5.49
N ALA A 30 5.10 1.89 6.16
CA ALA A 30 4.84 1.57 7.57
C ALA A 30 4.64 0.07 7.84
N SER A 31 4.33 -0.74 6.83
CA SER A 31 4.21 -2.19 6.98
C SER A 31 5.55 -2.88 7.25
N GLY A 32 6.67 -2.28 6.82
CA GLY A 32 8.01 -2.87 6.88
C GLY A 32 8.30 -3.89 5.76
N LEU A 33 7.35 -4.19 4.87
CA LEU A 33 7.56 -5.16 3.77
C LEU A 33 8.68 -4.71 2.82
N ALA A 34 8.83 -3.40 2.60
CA ALA A 34 9.88 -2.84 1.77
C ALA A 34 11.29 -3.25 2.24
N GLU A 35 11.52 -3.32 3.56
CA GLU A 35 12.81 -3.70 4.14
C GLU A 35 13.21 -5.14 3.79
N VAL A 36 12.22 -5.99 3.48
CA VAL A 36 12.45 -7.38 3.06
C VAL A 36 12.62 -7.47 1.54
N LEU A 37 11.81 -6.74 0.76
CA LEU A 37 11.78 -6.88 -0.69
C LEU A 37 12.95 -6.17 -1.38
N LEU A 38 13.29 -4.93 -0.96
CA LEU A 38 14.26 -4.11 -1.67
C LEU A 38 15.67 -4.71 -1.74
N PRO A 39 16.24 -5.28 -0.65
CA PRO A 39 17.53 -5.94 -0.72
C PRO A 39 17.55 -7.14 -1.69
N GLU A 40 16.47 -7.90 -1.76
CA GLU A 40 16.35 -9.07 -2.63
C GLU A 40 16.18 -8.65 -4.10
N ILE A 41 15.42 -7.59 -4.37
CA ILE A 41 15.31 -6.98 -5.70
C ILE A 41 16.71 -6.54 -6.16
N ALA A 42 17.43 -5.79 -5.34
CA ALA A 42 18.77 -5.32 -5.68
C ALA A 42 19.76 -6.47 -5.93
N ALA A 43 19.71 -7.52 -5.11
CA ALA A 43 20.58 -8.68 -5.24
C ALA A 43 20.36 -9.48 -6.53
N GLU A 44 19.11 -9.60 -7.00
CA GLU A 44 18.77 -10.42 -8.15
C GLU A 44 18.72 -9.65 -9.47
N THR A 45 18.27 -8.40 -9.43
CA THR A 45 18.11 -7.60 -10.64
C THR A 45 19.27 -6.63 -10.88
N GLY A 46 20.07 -6.34 -9.86
CA GLY A 46 21.08 -5.26 -9.90
C GLY A 46 20.46 -3.86 -9.87
N ILE A 47 19.17 -3.72 -9.59
CA ILE A 47 18.43 -2.46 -9.59
C ILE A 47 18.24 -1.98 -8.15
N GLU A 48 18.69 -0.76 -7.87
CA GLU A 48 18.44 -0.07 -6.60
C GLU A 48 17.14 0.73 -6.69
N VAL A 49 16.13 0.34 -5.92
CA VAL A 49 14.83 1.03 -5.90
C VAL A 49 14.82 2.10 -4.80
N GLN A 50 14.69 3.36 -5.21
CA GLN A 50 14.55 4.50 -4.31
C GLN A 50 13.07 4.81 -4.08
N LEU A 51 12.61 4.69 -2.83
CA LEU A 51 11.21 4.94 -2.48
C LEU A 51 10.94 6.43 -2.25
N LEU A 52 9.85 6.93 -2.84
CA LEU A 52 9.22 8.19 -2.50
C LEU A 52 7.92 7.88 -1.75
N VAL A 53 7.96 8.01 -0.42
CA VAL A 53 6.86 7.63 0.47
C VAL A 53 5.88 8.80 0.59
N VAL A 54 4.68 8.65 0.02
CA VAL A 54 3.66 9.71 -0.07
C VAL A 54 2.24 9.10 0.00
N GLY A 55 1.19 9.92 -0.02
CA GLY A 55 -0.18 9.41 -0.18
C GLY A 55 -0.48 9.03 -1.64
N THR A 56 -1.50 8.16 -1.87
CA THR A 56 -1.89 7.68 -3.21
C THR A 56 -2.04 8.80 -4.23
N GLY A 57 -2.77 9.87 -3.89
CA GLY A 57 -2.98 10.99 -4.82
C GLY A 57 -1.68 11.71 -5.18
N GLN A 58 -0.73 11.84 -4.24
CA GLN A 58 0.58 12.42 -4.52
C GLN A 58 1.46 11.48 -5.34
N ALA A 59 1.42 10.16 -5.08
CA ALA A 59 2.15 9.17 -5.86
C ALA A 59 1.73 9.21 -7.33
N LEU A 60 0.43 9.26 -7.61
CA LEU A 60 -0.09 9.39 -8.97
C LEU A 60 0.33 10.72 -9.63
N ARG A 61 0.30 11.84 -8.91
CA ARG A 61 0.80 13.14 -9.44
C ARG A 61 2.28 13.10 -9.80
N LEU A 62 3.12 12.43 -8.99
CA LEU A 62 4.55 12.23 -9.33
C LEU A 62 4.69 11.41 -10.61
N GLY A 63 3.87 10.37 -10.79
CA GLY A 63 3.82 9.59 -12.03
C GLY A 63 3.34 10.40 -13.23
N GLU A 64 2.31 11.24 -13.07
CA GLU A 64 1.85 12.16 -14.12
C GLU A 64 2.93 13.13 -14.59
N ALA A 65 3.76 13.59 -13.66
CA ALA A 65 4.89 14.48 -13.96
C ALA A 65 6.09 13.75 -14.57
N GLY A 66 6.15 12.41 -14.47
CA GLY A 66 7.32 11.60 -14.84
C GLY A 66 8.48 11.70 -13.84
N ASP A 67 8.19 12.11 -12.60
CA ASP A 67 9.20 12.26 -11.54
C ASP A 67 9.60 10.92 -10.92
N VAL A 68 8.84 9.85 -11.22
CA VAL A 68 9.10 8.47 -10.80
C VAL A 68 8.97 7.52 -11.99
N ASP A 69 9.54 6.32 -11.86
CA ASP A 69 9.57 5.29 -12.90
C ASP A 69 8.42 4.30 -12.76
N ALA A 70 7.90 4.15 -11.53
CA ALA A 70 6.72 3.36 -11.21
C ALA A 70 6.00 3.90 -9.97
N VAL A 71 4.74 3.50 -9.78
CA VAL A 71 4.00 3.70 -8.54
C VAL A 71 3.45 2.36 -8.03
N LEU A 72 3.44 2.19 -6.69
CA LEU A 72 2.81 1.05 -6.01
C LEU A 72 1.79 1.60 -5.01
N VAL A 73 0.52 1.48 -5.37
CA VAL A 73 -0.60 2.11 -4.65
C VAL A 73 -1.78 1.14 -4.53
N HIS A 74 -2.86 1.56 -3.86
CA HIS A 74 -4.03 0.72 -3.58
C HIS A 74 -5.35 1.51 -3.69
N SER A 75 -5.62 2.10 -4.85
CA SER A 75 -6.89 2.78 -5.14
C SER A 75 -7.33 2.47 -6.56
N ARG A 76 -7.99 1.33 -6.74
CA ARG A 76 -8.32 0.76 -8.05
C ARG A 76 -8.91 1.78 -9.02
N THR A 77 -9.93 2.53 -8.59
CA THR A 77 -10.58 3.54 -9.45
C THR A 77 -9.60 4.62 -9.93
N ALA A 78 -8.72 5.10 -9.03
CA ALA A 78 -7.73 6.11 -9.40
C ALA A 78 -6.63 5.51 -10.31
N GLU A 79 -6.24 4.27 -10.08
CA GLU A 79 -5.25 3.53 -10.88
C GLU A 79 -5.77 3.26 -12.30
N GLU A 80 -7.02 2.82 -12.44
CA GLU A 80 -7.67 2.58 -13.74
C GLU A 80 -7.80 3.89 -14.54
N ALA A 81 -8.23 4.98 -13.91
CA ALA A 81 -8.27 6.29 -14.54
C ALA A 81 -6.88 6.79 -14.97
N PHE A 82 -5.84 6.51 -14.18
CA PHE A 82 -4.45 6.87 -14.48
C PHE A 82 -3.91 6.12 -15.71
N VAL A 83 -4.23 4.83 -15.84
CA VAL A 83 -3.87 4.01 -17.01
C VAL A 83 -4.67 4.46 -18.24
N GLU A 84 -5.98 4.70 -18.10
CA GLU A 84 -6.83 5.18 -19.20
C GLU A 84 -6.36 6.52 -19.74
N ALA A 85 -5.88 7.41 -18.86
CA ALA A 85 -5.25 8.68 -19.25
C ALA A 85 -3.88 8.49 -19.92
N GLY A 86 -3.34 7.28 -19.98
CA GLY A 86 -2.07 6.93 -20.64
C GLY A 86 -0.82 7.31 -19.86
N HIS A 87 -0.92 7.57 -18.55
CA HIS A 87 0.25 7.90 -17.70
C HIS A 87 1.08 6.66 -17.36
N ALA A 88 0.45 5.51 -17.19
CA ALA A 88 1.09 4.21 -17.05
C ALA A 88 0.81 3.32 -18.26
N THR A 89 1.66 2.31 -18.49
CA THR A 89 1.45 1.33 -19.57
C THR A 89 0.36 0.34 -19.24
N HIS A 90 0.24 -0.03 -17.98
CA HIS A 90 -0.75 -0.98 -17.46
C HIS A 90 -0.82 -0.90 -15.92
N ARG A 91 -1.72 -1.67 -15.35
CA ARG A 91 -1.91 -1.91 -13.92
C ARG A 91 -1.70 -3.40 -13.64
N ARG A 92 -0.82 -3.72 -12.70
CA ARG A 92 -0.52 -5.09 -12.28
C ARG A 92 -0.84 -5.29 -10.81
N GLU A 93 -1.75 -6.18 -10.49
CA GLU A 93 -2.00 -6.60 -9.10
C GLU A 93 -0.80 -7.38 -8.58
N ILE A 94 -0.34 -7.05 -7.38
CA ILE A 94 0.84 -7.66 -6.77
C ILE A 94 0.46 -8.44 -5.52
N MET A 95 -0.36 -7.83 -4.66
CA MET A 95 -0.76 -8.37 -3.37
C MET A 95 -1.97 -7.59 -2.84
N TYR A 96 -2.63 -8.15 -1.85
CA TYR A 96 -3.60 -7.40 -1.04
C TYR A 96 -3.34 -7.61 0.45
N ASN A 97 -3.72 -6.62 1.24
CA ASN A 97 -3.98 -6.74 2.67
C ASN A 97 -5.44 -6.38 2.92
N ASP A 98 -5.84 -6.27 4.18
CA ASP A 98 -7.19 -5.86 4.52
C ASP A 98 -7.19 -4.57 5.36
N PHE A 99 -8.31 -3.90 5.28
CA PHE A 99 -8.72 -2.93 6.27
C PHE A 99 -9.45 -3.63 7.41
N VAL A 100 -9.41 -3.01 8.58
CA VAL A 100 -10.12 -3.46 9.78
C VAL A 100 -10.82 -2.27 10.42
N LEU A 101 -12.01 -2.52 11.01
CA LEU A 101 -12.65 -1.53 11.87
C LEU A 101 -12.22 -1.76 13.31
N ILE A 102 -11.56 -0.76 13.85
CA ILE A 102 -11.04 -0.74 15.21
C ILE A 102 -11.96 0.12 16.07
N GLY A 103 -12.14 -0.28 17.29
CA GLY A 103 -12.94 0.49 18.26
C GLY A 103 -12.64 0.10 19.70
N PRO A 104 -13.29 0.74 20.67
CA PRO A 104 -13.15 0.40 22.07
C PRO A 104 -13.61 -1.05 22.34
N THR A 105 -12.88 -1.77 23.20
CA THR A 105 -13.16 -3.19 23.51
C THR A 105 -14.56 -3.45 24.03
N GLY A 106 -15.23 -2.44 24.60
CA GLY A 106 -16.62 -2.51 25.05
C GLY A 106 -17.65 -2.45 23.91
N ASP A 107 -17.23 -2.16 22.69
CA ASP A 107 -18.05 -2.09 21.47
C ASP A 107 -19.43 -1.41 21.65
N PRO A 108 -19.50 -0.15 22.07
CA PRO A 108 -20.78 0.50 22.38
C PRO A 108 -21.74 0.61 21.18
N ALA A 109 -21.22 0.56 19.94
CA ALA A 109 -22.05 0.52 18.74
C ALA A 109 -22.43 -0.90 18.30
N GLY A 110 -21.83 -1.95 18.91
CA GLY A 110 -22.15 -3.35 18.64
C GLY A 110 -21.73 -3.82 17.25
N ILE A 111 -20.60 -3.29 16.70
CA ILE A 111 -20.17 -3.61 15.34
C ILE A 111 -19.61 -5.02 15.17
N ALA A 112 -19.10 -5.63 16.23
CA ALA A 112 -18.53 -6.99 16.17
C ALA A 112 -19.55 -8.05 15.69
N GLY A 113 -20.84 -7.81 15.86
CA GLY A 113 -21.91 -8.68 15.36
C GLY A 113 -22.56 -8.22 14.05
N ALA A 114 -21.93 -7.32 13.29
CA ALA A 114 -22.44 -6.86 12.01
C ALA A 114 -22.28 -7.95 10.92
N PRO A 115 -23.21 -8.07 9.97
CA PRO A 115 -23.10 -9.04 8.89
C PRO A 115 -22.08 -8.64 7.81
N ASP A 116 -21.84 -7.35 7.65
CA ASP A 116 -20.93 -6.75 6.66
C ASP A 116 -20.43 -5.38 7.12
N ALA A 117 -19.47 -4.82 6.41
CA ALA A 117 -18.83 -3.55 6.72
C ALA A 117 -19.83 -2.37 6.68
N ALA A 118 -20.76 -2.38 5.72
CA ALA A 118 -21.78 -1.33 5.60
C ALA A 118 -22.71 -1.32 6.82
N ALA A 119 -23.14 -2.50 7.28
CA ALA A 119 -23.94 -2.63 8.51
C ALA A 119 -23.16 -2.22 9.77
N ALA A 120 -21.85 -2.52 9.84
CA ALA A 120 -20.98 -2.07 10.93
C ALA A 120 -20.94 -0.54 11.00
N LEU A 121 -20.72 0.11 9.86
CA LEU A 121 -20.71 1.57 9.75
C LEU A 121 -22.09 2.18 10.06
N THR A 122 -23.17 1.54 9.60
CA THR A 122 -24.55 1.97 9.92
C THR A 122 -24.78 1.99 11.44
N ARG A 123 -24.35 0.97 12.17
CA ARG A 123 -24.47 0.93 13.64
C ARG A 123 -23.69 2.04 14.33
N ILE A 124 -22.50 2.39 13.83
CA ILE A 124 -21.70 3.53 14.33
C ILE A 124 -22.46 4.83 14.12
N ALA A 125 -23.01 5.06 12.92
CA ALA A 125 -23.76 6.27 12.60
C ALA A 125 -25.04 6.41 13.39
N GLU A 126 -25.85 5.35 13.51
CA GLU A 126 -27.12 5.31 14.28
C GLU A 126 -26.89 5.59 15.76
N SER A 127 -25.85 4.99 16.35
CA SER A 127 -25.47 5.24 17.74
C SER A 127 -24.79 6.59 17.96
N ARG A 128 -24.39 7.26 16.86
CA ARG A 128 -23.54 8.47 16.90
C ARG A 128 -22.27 8.27 17.72
N ALA A 129 -21.75 7.04 17.75
CA ALA A 129 -20.48 6.75 18.39
C ALA A 129 -19.35 7.50 17.67
N PRO A 130 -18.36 8.07 18.40
CA PRO A 130 -17.28 8.80 17.78
C PRO A 130 -16.58 7.95 16.72
N PHE A 131 -16.40 8.50 15.54
CA PHE A 131 -15.63 7.90 14.45
C PHE A 131 -14.55 8.87 13.99
N VAL A 132 -13.31 8.42 13.98
CA VAL A 132 -12.16 9.19 13.49
C VAL A 132 -11.88 8.81 12.05
N SER A 133 -11.87 9.81 11.17
CA SER A 133 -11.46 9.68 9.77
C SER A 133 -10.07 10.26 9.56
N ARG A 134 -9.33 9.68 8.64
CA ARG A 134 -8.07 10.30 8.20
C ARG A 134 -8.28 11.68 7.58
N GLY A 135 -9.27 11.83 6.72
CA GLY A 135 -9.63 13.12 6.11
C GLY A 135 -8.51 13.76 5.27
N ASP A 136 -7.55 12.98 4.74
CA ASP A 136 -6.29 13.43 4.15
C ASP A 136 -6.11 13.03 2.66
N ASP A 137 -7.19 12.61 1.99
CA ASP A 137 -7.18 12.11 0.60
C ASP A 137 -6.29 10.87 0.36
N SER A 138 -5.90 10.14 1.40
CA SER A 138 -5.16 8.89 1.29
C SER A 138 -6.01 7.74 0.74
N GLY A 139 -5.37 6.62 0.38
CA GLY A 139 -6.07 5.40 -0.01
C GLY A 139 -7.02 4.88 1.07
N THR A 140 -6.63 4.95 2.35
CA THR A 140 -7.51 4.58 3.48
C THR A 140 -8.71 5.51 3.58
N HIS A 141 -8.54 6.83 3.40
CA HIS A 141 -9.65 7.77 3.41
C HIS A 141 -10.61 7.52 2.23
N LYS A 142 -10.08 7.24 1.04
CA LYS A 142 -10.91 6.88 -0.12
C LYS A 142 -11.70 5.58 0.09
N ALA A 143 -11.06 4.56 0.68
CA ALA A 143 -11.73 3.31 1.05
C ALA A 143 -12.82 3.54 2.09
N GLU A 144 -12.56 4.34 3.11
CA GLU A 144 -13.54 4.73 4.14
C GLU A 144 -14.77 5.39 3.52
N LEU A 145 -14.56 6.40 2.65
CA LEU A 145 -15.66 7.09 1.98
C LEU A 145 -16.48 6.15 1.08
N ALA A 146 -15.83 5.21 0.38
CA ALA A 146 -16.52 4.22 -0.43
C ALA A 146 -17.37 3.25 0.44
N LEU A 147 -16.91 2.90 1.64
CA LEU A 147 -17.68 2.08 2.59
C LEU A 147 -18.88 2.86 3.15
N TRP A 148 -18.74 4.16 3.46
CA TRP A 148 -19.83 5.02 3.87
C TRP A 148 -20.88 5.18 2.75
N ASP A 149 -20.44 5.36 1.51
CA ASP A 149 -21.31 5.42 0.34
C ASP A 149 -22.09 4.11 0.15
N ALA A 150 -21.42 2.96 0.27
CA ALA A 150 -22.05 1.63 0.23
C ALA A 150 -23.09 1.44 1.34
N ALA A 151 -22.90 2.07 2.51
CA ALA A 151 -23.86 2.10 3.60
C ALA A 151 -25.03 3.10 3.34
N GLY A 152 -24.96 3.91 2.27
CA GLY A 152 -25.93 4.96 1.99
C GLY A 152 -25.86 6.15 2.95
N ILE A 153 -24.70 6.38 3.58
CA ILE A 153 -24.52 7.38 4.65
C ILE A 153 -23.49 8.41 4.19
N ALA A 154 -23.85 9.69 4.28
CA ALA A 154 -22.90 10.80 4.24
C ALA A 154 -22.50 11.15 5.68
N PRO A 155 -21.30 10.76 6.16
CA PRO A 155 -20.94 10.95 7.55
C PRO A 155 -20.69 12.42 7.84
N GLU A 156 -21.44 13.00 8.80
CA GLU A 156 -21.34 14.41 9.17
C GLU A 156 -21.66 14.64 10.65
N GLY A 157 -21.29 15.82 11.12
CA GLY A 157 -21.63 16.26 12.48
C GLY A 157 -20.59 15.88 13.54
N ALA A 158 -20.99 16.01 14.81
CA ALA A 158 -20.06 15.97 15.93
C ALA A 158 -19.44 14.58 16.19
N TRP A 159 -20.03 13.50 15.74
CA TRP A 159 -19.53 12.13 15.89
C TRP A 159 -18.48 11.75 14.86
N TYR A 160 -18.47 12.36 13.68
CA TYR A 160 -17.49 12.13 12.60
C TYR A 160 -16.35 13.16 12.68
N ARG A 161 -15.11 12.70 12.81
CA ARG A 161 -13.95 13.52 13.13
C ARG A 161 -12.81 13.33 12.12
N PRO A 162 -12.81 14.09 11.02
CA PRO A 162 -11.67 14.11 10.11
C PRO A 162 -10.47 14.79 10.79
N THR A 163 -9.30 14.13 10.75
CA THR A 163 -8.07 14.63 11.39
C THR A 163 -7.13 15.33 10.43
N GLY A 164 -7.25 15.09 9.12
CA GLY A 164 -6.30 15.59 8.11
C GLY A 164 -4.88 15.04 8.30
N SER A 165 -4.73 13.85 8.90
CA SER A 165 -3.43 13.34 9.33
C SER A 165 -3.14 11.90 8.88
N GLY A 166 -1.86 11.50 8.94
CA GLY A 166 -1.45 10.13 8.68
C GLY A 166 -2.02 9.13 9.70
N MET A 167 -2.01 7.81 9.34
CA MET A 167 -2.71 6.76 10.09
C MET A 167 -2.28 6.67 11.57
N GLY A 168 -0.97 6.78 11.86
CA GLY A 168 -0.49 6.72 13.24
C GLY A 168 -1.04 7.85 14.13
N ALA A 169 -1.14 9.10 13.61
CA ALA A 169 -1.72 10.22 14.34
C ALA A 169 -3.25 10.06 14.48
N ALA A 170 -3.93 9.57 13.45
CA ALA A 170 -5.36 9.27 13.53
C ALA A 170 -5.66 8.17 14.55
N LEU A 171 -4.84 7.10 14.63
CA LEU A 171 -4.95 6.06 15.64
C LEU A 171 -4.75 6.59 17.06
N ASN A 172 -3.77 7.48 17.29
CA ASN A 172 -3.60 8.11 18.61
C ASN A 172 -4.83 8.95 19.01
N THR A 173 -5.41 9.67 18.06
CA THR A 173 -6.67 10.42 18.28
C THR A 173 -7.81 9.46 18.60
N THR A 174 -7.91 8.34 17.89
CA THR A 174 -8.93 7.31 18.11
C THR A 174 -8.86 6.73 19.52
N VAL A 175 -7.66 6.36 19.98
CA VAL A 175 -7.44 5.87 21.37
C VAL A 175 -7.85 6.91 22.39
N ALA A 176 -7.39 8.16 22.23
CA ALA A 176 -7.69 9.23 23.16
C ALA A 176 -9.19 9.56 23.27
N MET A 177 -9.95 9.32 22.20
CA MET A 177 -11.40 9.57 22.16
C MET A 177 -12.25 8.33 22.47
N GLY A 178 -11.66 7.13 22.56
CA GLY A 178 -12.43 5.90 22.60
C GLY A 178 -13.34 5.76 21.36
N ALA A 179 -12.84 6.13 20.20
CA ALA A 179 -13.61 6.22 18.96
C ALA A 179 -13.44 4.97 18.09
N TYR A 180 -14.21 4.87 17.01
CA TYR A 180 -14.02 3.90 15.93
C TYR A 180 -13.16 4.50 14.83
N ILE A 181 -12.48 3.66 14.04
CA ILE A 181 -11.66 4.06 12.89
C ILE A 181 -11.53 2.90 11.91
N LEU A 182 -11.39 3.22 10.62
CA LEU A 182 -10.88 2.30 9.60
C LEU A 182 -9.35 2.41 9.54
N SER A 183 -8.65 1.29 9.63
CA SER A 183 -7.19 1.21 9.47
C SER A 183 -6.81 0.01 8.62
N ASP A 184 -5.69 0.09 7.88
CA ASP A 184 -5.04 -1.11 7.40
C ASP A 184 -4.51 -1.94 8.59
N ARG A 185 -4.58 -3.27 8.46
CA ARG A 185 -4.16 -4.21 9.51
C ARG A 185 -2.68 -4.03 9.88
N ALA A 186 -1.82 -3.82 8.89
CA ALA A 186 -0.38 -3.71 9.12
C ALA A 186 -0.04 -2.54 10.03
N THR A 187 -0.61 -1.35 9.76
CA THR A 187 -0.42 -0.18 10.62
C THR A 187 -0.95 -0.45 12.02
N TRP A 188 -2.12 -1.09 12.16
CA TRP A 188 -2.66 -1.47 13.46
C TRP A 188 -1.74 -2.44 14.22
N LEU A 189 -1.18 -3.45 13.56
CA LEU A 189 -0.29 -4.42 14.19
C LEU A 189 1.04 -3.80 14.64
N ASN A 190 1.53 -2.79 13.93
CA ASN A 190 2.71 -2.03 14.32
C ASN A 190 2.42 -0.90 15.33
N PHE A 191 1.15 -0.56 15.53
CA PHE A 191 0.79 0.53 16.43
C PHE A 191 0.93 0.11 17.90
N GLY A 192 1.77 0.81 18.64
CA GLY A 192 2.10 0.45 20.03
C GLY A 192 1.06 0.84 21.08
N ASN A 193 0.29 1.92 20.86
CA ASN A 193 -0.65 2.47 21.83
C ASN A 193 -2.08 1.92 21.60
N ARG A 194 -2.32 0.65 21.97
CA ARG A 194 -3.60 -0.04 21.72
C ARG A 194 -4.50 -0.18 22.93
N GLU A 195 -4.16 0.46 24.04
CA GLU A 195 -4.87 0.27 25.33
C GLU A 195 -6.37 0.54 25.18
N GLY A 196 -7.20 -0.44 25.58
CA GLY A 196 -8.64 -0.35 25.51
C GLY A 196 -9.27 -0.46 24.12
N MET A 197 -8.47 -0.73 23.08
CA MET A 197 -8.91 -0.83 21.69
C MET A 197 -8.68 -2.23 21.13
N ALA A 198 -9.52 -2.63 20.18
CA ALA A 198 -9.42 -3.91 19.50
C ALA A 198 -9.92 -3.81 18.04
N VAL A 199 -9.51 -4.76 17.20
CA VAL A 199 -10.21 -5.04 15.94
C VAL A 199 -11.57 -5.60 16.29
N LEU A 200 -12.62 -4.96 15.85
CA LEU A 200 -14.01 -5.34 16.14
C LEU A 200 -14.74 -5.90 14.93
N PHE A 201 -14.31 -5.52 13.73
CA PHE A 201 -14.88 -6.03 12.49
C PHE A 201 -13.80 -6.21 11.42
N GLU A 202 -13.81 -7.37 10.74
CA GLU A 202 -12.83 -7.77 9.72
C GLU A 202 -13.41 -8.86 8.80
N GLY A 203 -12.69 -9.20 7.73
CA GLY A 203 -12.97 -10.36 6.87
C GLY A 203 -14.04 -10.15 5.80
N ASP A 204 -14.63 -8.95 5.70
CA ASP A 204 -15.55 -8.61 4.60
C ASP A 204 -14.74 -8.37 3.31
N PRO A 205 -15.16 -8.91 2.15
CA PRO A 205 -14.54 -8.59 0.86
C PRO A 205 -14.43 -7.09 0.54
N ALA A 206 -15.35 -6.26 1.03
CA ALA A 206 -15.31 -4.81 0.87
C ALA A 206 -14.12 -4.14 1.60
N LEU A 207 -13.51 -4.87 2.54
CA LEU A 207 -12.32 -4.42 3.28
C LEU A 207 -11.00 -4.84 2.61
N PHE A 208 -11.03 -5.55 1.49
CA PHE A 208 -9.80 -5.94 0.80
C PHE A 208 -9.12 -4.72 0.17
N ASN A 209 -7.84 -4.61 0.42
CA ASN A 209 -7.00 -3.50 0.00
C ASN A 209 -5.95 -4.00 -1.00
N GLN A 210 -6.32 -3.95 -2.29
CA GLN A 210 -5.51 -4.45 -3.40
C GLN A 210 -4.42 -3.46 -3.77
N TYR A 211 -3.16 -3.86 -3.66
CA TYR A 211 -2.00 -3.12 -4.16
C TYR A 211 -1.74 -3.45 -5.63
N ALA A 212 -1.53 -2.41 -6.42
CA ALA A 212 -1.14 -2.54 -7.81
C ALA A 212 0.13 -1.75 -8.12
N TYR A 213 0.94 -2.33 -8.97
CA TYR A 213 2.13 -1.73 -9.56
C TYR A 213 1.77 -1.14 -10.93
N LEU A 214 2.18 0.09 -11.17
CA LEU A 214 1.94 0.81 -12.42
C LEU A 214 3.26 1.37 -12.93
N PRO A 215 3.87 0.79 -13.97
CA PRO A 215 5.06 1.35 -14.62
C PRO A 215 4.69 2.56 -15.48
N MET A 216 5.48 3.62 -15.39
CA MET A 216 5.22 4.85 -16.16
C MET A 216 5.37 4.62 -17.67
N ASN A 217 4.58 5.35 -18.43
CA ASN A 217 4.55 5.22 -19.89
C ASN A 217 5.75 5.97 -20.53
N PRO A 218 6.75 5.26 -21.10
CA PRO A 218 7.92 5.90 -21.70
C PRO A 218 7.58 6.70 -22.97
N ALA A 219 6.43 6.48 -23.60
CA ALA A 219 5.99 7.31 -24.72
C ALA A 219 5.59 8.72 -24.28
N ARG A 220 5.17 8.90 -23.02
CA ARG A 220 4.89 10.23 -22.43
C ARG A 220 6.14 10.81 -21.75
N HIS A 221 6.93 9.96 -21.12
CA HIS A 221 8.11 10.35 -20.33
C HIS A 221 9.34 9.55 -20.77
N PRO A 222 10.01 9.95 -21.88
CA PRO A 222 11.12 9.19 -22.44
C PRO A 222 12.34 9.02 -21.52
N HIS A 223 12.39 9.77 -20.41
CA HIS A 223 13.47 9.74 -19.44
C HIS A 223 13.27 8.74 -18.29
N VAL A 224 12.07 8.14 -18.15
CA VAL A 224 11.82 7.15 -17.10
C VAL A 224 12.61 5.86 -17.37
N ALA A 225 13.09 5.25 -16.31
CA ALA A 225 13.82 3.98 -16.35
C ALA A 225 12.87 2.80 -16.60
N SER A 226 12.19 2.78 -17.76
CA SER A 226 11.15 1.80 -18.08
C SER A 226 11.66 0.36 -18.04
N GLY A 227 12.92 0.11 -18.44
CA GLY A 227 13.55 -1.21 -18.35
C GLY A 227 13.67 -1.69 -16.91
N ALA A 228 14.15 -0.82 -16.01
CA ALA A 228 14.24 -1.13 -14.60
C ALA A 228 12.85 -1.31 -13.97
N ALA A 229 11.87 -0.46 -14.31
CA ALA A 229 10.51 -0.59 -13.82
C ALA A 229 9.88 -1.93 -14.20
N MET A 230 10.06 -2.39 -15.44
CA MET A 230 9.57 -3.70 -15.88
C MET A 230 10.29 -4.86 -15.19
N ALA A 231 11.62 -4.78 -15.02
CA ALA A 231 12.37 -5.83 -14.34
C ALA A 231 11.98 -5.96 -12.85
N VAL A 232 11.68 -4.85 -12.18
CA VAL A 232 11.15 -4.86 -10.80
C VAL A 232 9.74 -5.44 -10.75
N GLU A 233 8.87 -5.14 -11.72
CA GLU A 233 7.55 -5.77 -11.84
C GLU A 233 7.67 -7.28 -12.02
N ASP A 234 8.52 -7.74 -12.95
CA ASP A 234 8.75 -9.16 -13.22
C ASP A 234 9.25 -9.88 -11.95
N TRP A 235 10.14 -9.23 -11.19
CA TRP A 235 10.63 -9.78 -9.94
C TRP A 235 9.51 -9.84 -8.86
N LEU A 236 8.72 -8.77 -8.68
CA LEU A 236 7.60 -8.75 -7.73
C LEU A 236 6.54 -9.81 -8.04
N THR A 237 6.34 -10.13 -9.32
CA THR A 237 5.38 -11.15 -9.77
C THR A 237 5.98 -12.54 -9.90
N SER A 238 7.30 -12.71 -9.69
CA SER A 238 7.99 -13.99 -9.70
C SER A 238 7.57 -14.89 -8.55
N GLU A 239 7.86 -16.18 -8.66
CA GLU A 239 7.61 -17.14 -7.59
C GLU A 239 8.30 -16.72 -6.27
N LYS A 240 9.55 -16.23 -6.35
CA LYS A 240 10.30 -15.76 -5.17
C LYS A 240 9.69 -14.49 -4.57
N GLY A 241 9.40 -13.46 -5.38
CA GLY A 241 8.77 -12.23 -4.92
C GLY A 241 7.44 -12.50 -4.23
N GLN A 242 6.59 -13.32 -4.84
CA GLN A 242 5.28 -13.69 -4.30
C GLN A 242 5.40 -14.56 -3.02
N ALA A 243 6.42 -15.43 -2.93
CA ALA A 243 6.68 -16.21 -1.72
C ALA A 243 7.14 -15.32 -0.55
N LEU A 244 8.01 -14.33 -0.79
CA LEU A 244 8.43 -13.37 0.23
C LEU A 244 7.27 -12.51 0.73
N ILE A 245 6.42 -12.02 -0.18
CA ILE A 245 5.21 -11.27 0.18
C ILE A 245 4.29 -12.11 1.06
N SER A 246 3.97 -13.34 0.64
CA SER A 246 3.07 -14.23 1.38
C SER A 246 3.66 -14.75 2.70
N GLY A 247 4.99 -14.81 2.79
CA GLY A 247 5.71 -15.22 3.99
C GLY A 247 5.91 -14.11 5.02
N PHE A 248 5.63 -12.87 4.65
CA PHE A 248 5.84 -11.73 5.54
C PHE A 248 4.82 -11.71 6.68
N THR A 249 5.32 -11.63 7.91
CA THR A 249 4.49 -11.63 9.12
C THR A 249 4.92 -10.52 10.09
N ILE A 250 3.96 -9.95 10.81
CA ILE A 250 4.20 -9.07 11.96
C ILE A 250 3.54 -9.72 13.18
N ALA A 251 4.30 -9.85 14.26
CA ALA A 251 3.85 -10.52 15.49
C ALA A 251 3.29 -11.93 15.26
N GLY A 252 3.76 -12.63 14.22
CA GLY A 252 3.30 -13.97 13.82
C GLY A 252 2.06 -14.00 12.95
N GLU A 253 1.45 -12.86 12.64
CA GLU A 253 0.30 -12.74 11.74
C GLU A 253 0.74 -12.39 10.32
N ARG A 254 0.16 -13.08 9.32
CA ARG A 254 0.37 -12.78 7.91
C ARG A 254 -0.36 -11.50 7.56
N LEU A 255 0.35 -10.57 6.90
CA LEU A 255 -0.21 -9.27 6.55
C LEU A 255 -0.62 -9.13 5.11
N PHE A 256 0.06 -9.81 4.21
CA PHE A 256 -0.18 -9.70 2.78
C PHE A 256 -0.51 -11.07 2.19
N THR A 257 -1.45 -11.09 1.28
CA THR A 257 -1.71 -12.21 0.40
C THR A 257 -1.22 -11.84 -0.99
N ALA A 258 -0.21 -12.56 -1.46
CA ALA A 258 0.28 -12.42 -2.83
C ALA A 258 -0.75 -12.96 -3.81
N ASN A 259 -1.05 -12.21 -4.86
CA ASN A 259 -2.06 -12.57 -5.87
C ASN A 259 -1.69 -12.14 -7.29
N ALA A 260 -0.41 -11.88 -7.56
CA ALA A 260 0.02 -11.62 -8.92
C ALA A 260 -0.20 -12.89 -9.77
N MET A 261 -1.10 -12.79 -10.75
CA MET A 261 -1.21 -13.84 -11.75
C MET A 261 0.08 -13.90 -12.56
N PRO A 262 0.64 -15.08 -12.89
CA PRO A 262 1.75 -15.17 -13.82
C PRO A 262 1.42 -14.40 -15.11
N ALA A 263 2.42 -13.70 -15.67
CA ALA A 263 2.24 -13.08 -16.98
C ALA A 263 1.72 -14.11 -17.96
N ALA A 264 0.64 -13.81 -18.68
CA ALA A 264 0.19 -14.67 -19.77
C ALA A 264 1.33 -14.79 -20.79
N LYS A 265 1.84 -16.01 -20.99
CA LYS A 265 2.90 -16.30 -21.95
C LYS A 265 2.37 -16.17 -23.37
#